data_55905f20b139b1fab4e29cbcf812c3ae
#
_entry.id   55905f20b139b1fab4e29cbcf812c3ae
#
_cell.length_a   1.000
_cell.length_b   1.000
_cell.length_c   1.000
_cell.angle_alpha   90.00
_cell.angle_beta   90.00
_cell.angle_gamma   90.00
#
_symmetry.space_group_name_H-M   'P 1'
#
loop_
_entity.id
_entity.type
_entity.pdbx_description
1 polymer ?
#
loop_
_entity_poly.entity_id
_entity_poly.type
_entity_poly.pdbx_seq_one_letter_code
_entity_poly.pdbx_strand_id
1 'polypeptide(L)'
;VAIVNVGAVAVPLNSWGKAQELQQGLEDSEASLVFADEARLSFIRELNASLPAASADSGNTNHTTALADILKRDTAVAAEVVAVDRHDPAILMFTSGTSGRPKGAMLSHFNCCQALMNVEFIGAGTYMTNMEEMNQQLASPIPPKTLLAVPLFHISGLLSQALINLRHGRALFMMYKWDIDEAIRIIRDEKVTVLMGAPVMLLELLKNEQFGD
;
A
#
# COMPACT_ATOMS: atom_id res chain seq x y z
N VAL A 1 4.18 -7.23 -2.58
CA VAL A 1 4.85 -7.87 -3.73
C VAL A 1 5.46 -9.20 -3.31
N ALA A 2 6.36 -9.27 -2.31
CA ALA A 2 7.03 -10.52 -1.91
C ALA A 2 6.06 -11.67 -1.61
N ILE A 3 4.99 -11.41 -0.84
CA ILE A 3 3.95 -12.42 -0.50
C ILE A 3 3.36 -13.02 -1.76
N VAL A 4 2.98 -12.19 -2.72
CA VAL A 4 2.34 -12.62 -3.97
C VAL A 4 3.31 -13.39 -4.88
N ASN A 5 4.61 -13.04 -4.84
CA ASN A 5 5.64 -13.71 -5.64
C ASN A 5 5.92 -15.16 -5.17
N VAL A 6 5.61 -15.50 -3.94
CA VAL A 6 5.72 -16.87 -3.43
C VAL A 6 4.39 -17.65 -3.52
N GLY A 7 3.41 -17.12 -4.25
CA GLY A 7 2.10 -17.73 -4.44
C GLY A 7 1.17 -17.62 -3.22
N ALA A 8 1.50 -16.80 -2.24
CA ALA A 8 0.65 -16.55 -1.09
C ALA A 8 -0.29 -15.36 -1.31
N VAL A 9 -1.41 -15.34 -0.60
CA VAL A 9 -2.39 -14.26 -0.65
C VAL A 9 -2.00 -13.15 0.31
N ALA A 10 -1.86 -11.91 -0.19
CA ALA A 10 -1.61 -10.75 0.64
C ALA A 10 -2.92 -10.20 1.24
N VAL A 11 -2.95 -9.98 2.55
CA VAL A 11 -4.13 -9.49 3.27
C VAL A 11 -3.78 -8.18 3.98
N PRO A 12 -3.90 -7.02 3.32
CA PRO A 12 -3.68 -5.73 3.97
C PRO A 12 -4.84 -5.42 4.90
N LEU A 13 -4.59 -5.40 6.21
CA LEU A 13 -5.57 -5.06 7.23
C LEU A 13 -5.48 -3.57 7.60
N ASN A 14 -6.62 -3.01 8.02
CA ASN A 14 -6.67 -1.64 8.52
C ASN A 14 -5.92 -1.50 9.84
N SER A 15 -4.70 -1.00 9.80
CA SER A 15 -3.86 -0.80 10.99
C SER A 15 -4.39 0.27 11.96
N TRP A 16 -5.35 1.10 11.53
CA TRP A 16 -6.05 2.09 12.37
C TRP A 16 -7.41 1.59 12.87
N GLY A 17 -7.79 0.37 12.46
CA GLY A 17 -9.02 -0.28 12.89
C GLY A 17 -9.01 -0.60 14.39
N LYS A 18 -10.22 -0.80 14.92
CA LYS A 18 -10.36 -1.28 16.31
C LYS A 18 -9.85 -2.71 16.40
N ALA A 19 -9.48 -3.10 17.60
CA ALA A 19 -9.05 -4.44 17.97
C ALA A 19 -9.96 -5.55 17.38
N GLN A 20 -11.26 -5.37 17.50
CA GLN A 20 -12.27 -6.29 16.98
C GLN A 20 -12.25 -6.42 15.44
N GLU A 21 -11.94 -5.33 14.73
CA GLU A 21 -11.83 -5.35 13.25
C GLU A 21 -10.59 -6.12 12.79
N LEU A 22 -9.47 -5.93 13.48
CA LEU A 22 -8.23 -6.67 13.23
C LEU A 22 -8.41 -8.16 13.52
N GLN A 23 -9.03 -8.50 14.66
CA GLN A 23 -9.36 -9.89 15.01
C GLN A 23 -10.20 -10.54 13.91
N GLN A 24 -11.27 -9.88 13.51
CA GLN A 24 -12.16 -10.38 12.47
C GLN A 24 -11.44 -10.57 11.13
N GLY A 25 -10.60 -9.59 10.73
CA GLY A 25 -9.82 -9.69 9.52
C GLY A 25 -8.85 -10.88 9.53
N LEU A 26 -8.23 -11.18 10.67
CA LEU A 26 -7.35 -12.33 10.84
C LEU A 26 -8.13 -13.65 10.79
N GLU A 27 -9.28 -13.73 11.48
CA GLU A 27 -10.14 -14.91 11.48
C GLU A 27 -10.72 -15.20 10.10
N ASP A 28 -11.29 -14.17 9.45
CA ASP A 28 -11.95 -14.32 8.14
C ASP A 28 -10.93 -14.60 7.00
N SER A 29 -9.66 -14.22 7.17
CA SER A 29 -8.60 -14.47 6.20
C SER A 29 -7.84 -15.79 6.41
N GLU A 30 -8.04 -16.46 7.56
CA GLU A 30 -7.26 -17.64 7.95
C GLU A 30 -5.75 -17.40 7.82
N ALA A 31 -5.29 -16.21 8.22
CA ALA A 31 -3.90 -15.79 8.04
C ALA A 31 -2.93 -16.76 8.73
N SER A 32 -1.92 -17.23 8.01
CA SER A 32 -0.88 -18.13 8.51
C SER A 32 0.39 -17.42 8.98
N LEU A 33 0.57 -16.15 8.61
CA LEU A 33 1.70 -15.31 9.00
C LEU A 33 1.26 -13.85 9.03
N VAL A 34 1.70 -13.11 10.05
CA VAL A 34 1.41 -11.68 10.19
C VAL A 34 2.70 -10.86 10.19
N PHE A 35 2.68 -9.77 9.45
CA PHE A 35 3.67 -8.69 9.53
C PHE A 35 3.00 -7.47 10.14
N ALA A 36 3.47 -7.01 11.29
CA ALA A 36 2.90 -5.84 11.96
C ALA A 36 3.95 -5.12 12.82
N ASP A 37 3.66 -3.90 13.24
CA ASP A 37 4.42 -3.21 14.27
C ASP A 37 4.14 -3.79 15.66
N GLU A 38 4.97 -3.44 16.64
CA GLU A 38 4.88 -4.02 17.98
C GLU A 38 3.56 -3.70 18.68
N ALA A 39 2.99 -2.52 18.44
CA ALA A 39 1.73 -2.13 19.03
C ALA A 39 0.56 -3.03 18.55
N ARG A 40 0.56 -3.43 17.28
CA ARG A 40 -0.44 -4.36 16.73
C ARG A 40 -0.14 -5.80 17.09
N LEU A 41 1.14 -6.18 17.14
CA LEU A 41 1.55 -7.52 17.51
C LEU A 41 1.21 -7.85 18.96
N SER A 42 1.35 -6.92 19.92
CA SER A 42 0.95 -7.13 21.29
C SER A 42 -0.52 -7.54 21.38
N PHE A 43 -1.37 -6.82 20.67
CA PHE A 43 -2.80 -7.09 20.57
C PHE A 43 -3.11 -8.44 19.87
N ILE A 44 -2.43 -8.73 18.77
CA ILE A 44 -2.62 -9.99 18.01
C ILE A 44 -2.22 -11.19 18.87
N ARG A 45 -1.18 -11.08 19.70
CA ARG A 45 -0.75 -12.14 20.62
C ARG A 45 -1.77 -12.44 21.70
N GLU A 46 -2.52 -11.44 22.17
CA GLU A 46 -3.64 -11.64 23.09
C GLU A 46 -4.77 -12.46 22.46
N LEU A 47 -4.98 -12.29 21.15
CA LEU A 47 -6.00 -13.02 20.40
C LEU A 47 -5.55 -14.43 20.00
N ASN A 48 -4.34 -14.57 19.50
CA ASN A 48 -3.77 -15.83 19.01
C ASN A 48 -2.25 -15.85 19.21
N ALA A 49 -1.80 -16.33 20.35
CA ALA A 49 -0.38 -16.40 20.70
C ALA A 49 0.43 -17.37 19.81
N SER A 50 -0.23 -18.29 19.09
CA SER A 50 0.44 -19.28 18.24
C SER A 50 0.61 -18.82 16.79
N LEU A 51 -0.02 -17.72 16.37
CA LEU A 51 0.09 -17.21 15.01
C LEU A 51 1.52 -16.71 14.74
N PRO A 52 2.24 -17.27 13.77
CA PRO A 52 3.56 -16.80 13.40
C PRO A 52 3.53 -15.32 13.02
N ALA A 53 4.46 -14.55 13.58
CA ALA A 53 4.47 -13.11 13.38
C ALA A 53 5.88 -12.58 13.15
N ALA A 54 5.99 -11.54 12.31
CA ALA A 54 7.19 -10.77 12.09
C ALA A 54 6.95 -9.30 12.45
N SER A 55 7.85 -8.72 13.25
CA SER A 55 7.77 -7.32 13.66
C SER A 55 8.38 -6.40 12.61
N ALA A 56 7.67 -5.33 12.28
CA ALA A 56 8.22 -4.23 11.49
C ALA A 56 9.24 -3.40 12.31
N ASP A 57 9.16 -3.47 13.62
CA ASP A 57 10.07 -2.80 14.56
C ASP A 57 11.32 -3.65 14.83
N SER A 58 12.37 -3.04 15.36
CA SER A 58 13.69 -3.64 15.54
C SER A 58 13.83 -4.46 16.85
N GLY A 59 12.86 -5.32 17.16
CA GLY A 59 12.90 -6.15 18.37
C GLY A 59 12.62 -7.63 18.09
N ASN A 60 13.55 -8.52 18.49
CA ASN A 60 13.26 -9.95 18.55
C ASN A 60 12.65 -10.31 19.89
N THR A 61 11.49 -10.96 19.87
CA THR A 61 10.90 -11.60 21.05
C THR A 61 10.82 -13.11 20.83
N ASN A 62 10.53 -13.89 21.88
CA ASN A 62 10.50 -15.35 21.82
C ASN A 62 9.58 -15.96 20.75
N HIS A 63 8.66 -15.15 20.18
CA HIS A 63 7.67 -15.59 19.18
C HIS A 63 7.61 -14.68 17.94
N THR A 64 8.51 -13.70 17.83
CA THR A 64 8.49 -12.73 16.75
C THR A 64 9.90 -12.51 16.22
N THR A 65 10.09 -12.63 14.92
CA THR A 65 11.35 -12.29 14.25
C THR A 65 11.26 -10.86 13.74
N ALA A 66 12.27 -10.03 14.04
CA ALA A 66 12.32 -8.69 13.47
C ALA A 66 12.46 -8.78 11.94
N LEU A 67 11.70 -7.98 11.21
CA LEU A 67 11.79 -7.90 9.75
C LEU A 67 13.23 -7.55 9.31
N ALA A 68 13.91 -6.68 10.04
CA ALA A 68 15.30 -6.33 9.79
C ALA A 68 16.24 -7.54 9.83
N ASP A 69 15.98 -8.53 10.70
CA ASP A 69 16.79 -9.75 10.79
C ASP A 69 16.42 -10.76 9.68
N ILE A 70 15.16 -10.78 9.26
CA ILE A 70 14.76 -11.53 8.07
C ILE A 70 15.48 -11.01 6.83
N LEU A 71 15.57 -9.69 6.67
CA LEU A 71 16.22 -9.04 5.54
C LEU A 71 17.74 -9.18 5.54
N LYS A 72 18.36 -9.41 6.70
CA LYS A 72 19.82 -9.67 6.83
C LYS A 72 20.21 -11.12 6.55
N ARG A 73 19.26 -12.04 6.52
CA ARG A 73 19.58 -13.45 6.22
C ARG A 73 20.18 -13.53 4.82
N ASP A 74 21.29 -14.24 4.72
CA ASP A 74 21.91 -14.52 3.43
C ASP A 74 20.94 -15.33 2.58
N THR A 75 20.39 -14.67 1.58
CA THR A 75 19.39 -15.24 0.64
C THR A 75 20.11 -15.86 -0.57
N ALA A 76 21.24 -16.53 -0.36
CA ALA A 76 21.92 -17.29 -1.40
C ALA A 76 21.02 -18.40 -1.99
N VAL A 77 19.91 -18.73 -1.32
CA VAL A 77 18.84 -19.56 -1.88
C VAL A 77 17.93 -18.64 -2.70
N ALA A 78 18.08 -18.69 -4.02
CA ALA A 78 17.12 -18.06 -4.92
C ALA A 78 15.70 -18.56 -4.55
N ALA A 79 14.80 -17.61 -4.26
CA ALA A 79 13.41 -17.98 -4.02
C ALA A 79 12.91 -18.77 -5.26
N GLU A 80 12.40 -19.96 -5.03
CA GLU A 80 11.80 -20.75 -6.11
C GLU A 80 10.60 -19.98 -6.67
N VAL A 81 10.59 -19.75 -7.97
CA VAL A 81 9.47 -19.06 -8.62
C VAL A 81 8.29 -20.01 -8.63
N VAL A 82 7.27 -19.69 -7.84
CA VAL A 82 6.03 -20.45 -7.81
C VAL A 82 5.22 -20.09 -9.05
N ALA A 83 4.84 -21.11 -9.82
CA ALA A 83 3.91 -20.94 -10.93
C ALA A 83 2.51 -20.65 -10.37
N VAL A 84 1.94 -19.51 -10.73
CA VAL A 84 0.58 -19.10 -10.35
C VAL A 84 -0.28 -18.96 -11.60
N ASP A 85 -1.54 -19.37 -11.52
CA ASP A 85 -2.51 -19.06 -12.57
C ASP A 85 -3.01 -17.62 -12.42
N ARG A 86 -3.35 -17.01 -13.54
CA ARG A 86 -3.87 -15.64 -13.54
C ARG A 86 -5.15 -15.47 -12.72
N HIS A 87 -5.90 -16.53 -12.50
CA HIS A 87 -7.14 -16.53 -11.73
C HIS A 87 -6.93 -16.92 -10.26
N ASP A 88 -5.72 -17.33 -9.89
CA ASP A 88 -5.40 -17.60 -8.50
C ASP A 88 -5.56 -16.33 -7.64
N PRO A 89 -5.99 -16.47 -6.37
CA PRO A 89 -6.06 -15.38 -5.42
C PRO A 89 -4.69 -14.72 -5.22
N ALA A 90 -4.65 -13.40 -5.24
CA ALA A 90 -3.43 -12.63 -5.00
C ALA A 90 -3.56 -11.70 -3.78
N ILE A 91 -4.71 -11.05 -3.63
CA ILE A 91 -4.95 -10.07 -2.56
C ILE A 91 -6.36 -10.26 -2.02
N LEU A 92 -6.50 -10.25 -0.69
CA LEU A 92 -7.79 -10.17 0.00
C LEU A 92 -7.89 -8.80 0.68
N MET A 93 -8.82 -7.96 0.23
CA MET A 93 -9.04 -6.63 0.78
C MET A 93 -10.38 -6.55 1.50
N PHE A 94 -10.37 -5.98 2.71
CA PHE A 94 -11.60 -5.79 3.48
C PHE A 94 -12.26 -4.45 3.16
N THR A 95 -13.58 -4.48 2.98
CA THR A 95 -14.43 -3.30 2.80
C THR A 95 -15.33 -3.13 4.01
N SER A 96 -15.73 -1.89 4.32
CA SER A 96 -16.56 -1.57 5.48
C SER A 96 -17.95 -2.20 5.48
N GLY A 97 -18.39 -2.80 4.38
CA GLY A 97 -19.69 -3.47 4.24
C GLY A 97 -20.88 -2.63 4.72
N THR A 98 -21.99 -2.68 4.00
CA THR A 98 -23.23 -1.96 4.38
C THR A 98 -23.92 -2.54 5.62
N SER A 99 -23.54 -3.75 6.03
CA SER A 99 -24.10 -4.47 7.18
C SER A 99 -23.32 -4.30 8.49
N GLY A 100 -22.33 -3.40 8.53
CA GLY A 100 -21.50 -3.14 9.71
C GLY A 100 -20.39 -4.17 9.95
N ARG A 101 -20.38 -5.32 9.27
CA ARG A 101 -19.29 -6.29 9.29
C ARG A 101 -18.43 -6.13 8.04
N PRO A 102 -17.10 -5.96 8.16
CA PRO A 102 -16.20 -5.94 7.02
C PRO A 102 -16.34 -7.22 6.18
N LYS A 103 -16.27 -7.07 4.87
CA LYS A 103 -16.32 -8.19 3.93
C LYS A 103 -15.02 -8.23 3.13
N GLY A 104 -14.44 -9.42 3.01
CA GLY A 104 -13.26 -9.65 2.20
C GLY A 104 -13.60 -9.72 0.71
N ALA A 105 -12.98 -8.86 -0.09
CA ALA A 105 -13.01 -8.92 -1.55
C ALA A 105 -11.74 -9.59 -2.04
N MET A 106 -11.88 -10.76 -2.67
CA MET A 106 -10.76 -11.52 -3.22
C MET A 106 -10.41 -10.96 -4.62
N LEU A 107 -9.17 -10.55 -4.80
CA LEU A 107 -8.60 -10.12 -6.07
C LEU A 107 -7.65 -11.19 -6.60
N SER A 108 -7.86 -11.63 -7.82
CA SER A 108 -6.92 -12.52 -8.50
C SER A 108 -5.71 -11.76 -9.03
N HIS A 109 -4.66 -12.48 -9.44
CA HIS A 109 -3.52 -11.91 -10.17
C HIS A 109 -4.00 -11.12 -11.40
N PHE A 110 -4.98 -11.66 -12.14
CA PHE A 110 -5.57 -10.97 -13.30
C PHE A 110 -6.22 -9.64 -12.91
N ASN A 111 -7.02 -9.62 -11.83
CA ASN A 111 -7.65 -8.37 -11.37
C ASN A 111 -6.61 -7.30 -11.01
N CYS A 112 -5.54 -7.69 -10.32
CA CYS A 112 -4.46 -6.77 -9.96
C CYS A 112 -3.75 -6.21 -11.21
N CYS A 113 -3.36 -7.07 -12.14
CA CYS A 113 -2.73 -6.65 -13.39
C CYS A 113 -3.66 -5.76 -14.22
N GLN A 114 -4.94 -6.13 -14.34
CA GLN A 114 -5.94 -5.36 -15.06
C GLN A 114 -6.15 -3.96 -14.45
N ALA A 115 -6.13 -3.87 -13.11
CA ALA A 115 -6.23 -2.58 -12.44
C ALA A 115 -5.05 -1.65 -12.78
N LEU A 116 -3.82 -2.16 -12.82
CA LEU A 116 -2.66 -1.39 -13.22
C LEU A 116 -2.76 -0.95 -14.70
N MET A 117 -3.14 -1.87 -15.59
CA MET A 117 -3.35 -1.55 -17.01
C MET A 117 -4.46 -0.50 -17.22
N ASN A 118 -5.52 -0.54 -16.43
CA ASN A 118 -6.59 0.46 -16.50
C ASN A 118 -6.08 1.85 -16.11
N VAL A 119 -5.23 1.96 -15.08
CA VAL A 119 -4.61 3.23 -14.70
C VAL A 119 -3.72 3.76 -15.83
N GLU A 120 -2.91 2.90 -16.45
CA GLU A 120 -2.08 3.25 -17.61
C GLU A 120 -2.93 3.69 -18.81
N PHE A 121 -4.02 2.98 -19.07
CA PHE A 121 -4.95 3.32 -20.16
C PHE A 121 -5.61 4.69 -19.97
N ILE A 122 -6.07 4.97 -18.74
CA ILE A 122 -6.62 6.29 -18.37
C ILE A 122 -5.55 7.37 -18.53
N GLY A 123 -4.31 7.11 -18.10
CA GLY A 123 -3.19 8.03 -18.28
C GLY A 123 -2.90 8.32 -19.76
N ALA A 124 -2.93 7.28 -20.61
CA ALA A 124 -2.77 7.44 -22.07
C ALA A 124 -3.92 8.26 -22.68
N GLY A 125 -5.17 8.02 -22.25
CA GLY A 125 -6.32 8.82 -22.66
C GLY A 125 -6.18 10.29 -22.26
N THR A 126 -5.75 10.56 -21.04
CA THR A 126 -5.48 11.91 -20.54
C THR A 126 -4.39 12.59 -21.38
N TYR A 127 -3.31 11.87 -21.71
CA TYR A 127 -2.27 12.39 -22.60
C TYR A 127 -2.85 12.78 -23.96
N MET A 128 -3.66 11.93 -24.58
CA MET A 128 -4.23 12.19 -25.92
C MET A 128 -5.18 13.39 -25.92
N THR A 129 -5.84 13.69 -24.83
CA THR A 129 -6.78 14.82 -24.72
C THR A 129 -6.11 16.13 -24.27
N ASN A 130 -4.90 16.06 -23.68
CA ASN A 130 -4.17 17.21 -23.12
C ASN A 130 -2.69 17.18 -23.54
N MET A 131 -2.43 16.93 -24.85
CA MET A 131 -1.07 16.66 -25.35
C MET A 131 -0.08 17.80 -25.07
N GLU A 132 -0.51 19.05 -25.15
CA GLU A 132 0.37 20.20 -24.97
C GLU A 132 0.86 20.30 -23.52
N GLU A 133 -0.07 20.29 -22.55
CA GLU A 133 0.26 20.33 -21.12
C GLU A 133 1.07 19.11 -20.68
N MET A 134 0.72 17.94 -21.18
CA MET A 134 1.42 16.70 -20.86
C MET A 134 2.84 16.67 -21.42
N ASN A 135 3.06 17.20 -22.64
CA ASN A 135 4.39 17.33 -23.21
C ASN A 135 5.26 18.34 -22.43
N GLN A 136 4.68 19.43 -21.93
CA GLN A 136 5.38 20.36 -21.05
C GLN A 136 5.81 19.68 -19.75
N GLN A 137 4.92 18.86 -19.15
CA GLN A 137 5.25 18.10 -17.95
C GLN A 137 6.34 17.05 -18.20
N LEU A 138 6.28 16.34 -19.34
CA LEU A 138 7.30 15.35 -19.73
C LEU A 138 8.66 15.99 -20.03
N ALA A 139 8.68 17.22 -20.51
CA ALA A 139 9.90 18.00 -20.73
C ALA A 139 10.51 18.54 -19.43
N SER A 140 9.80 18.43 -18.31
CA SER A 140 10.31 18.85 -17.00
C SER A 140 11.56 18.05 -16.61
N PRO A 141 12.62 18.69 -16.12
CA PRO A 141 13.78 17.99 -15.60
C PRO A 141 13.49 17.25 -14.26
N ILE A 142 12.32 17.47 -13.67
CA ILE A 142 11.92 16.84 -12.42
C ILE A 142 11.18 15.53 -12.75
N PRO A 143 11.73 14.36 -12.38
CA PRO A 143 11.06 13.09 -12.63
C PRO A 143 9.78 13.01 -11.79
N PRO A 144 8.77 12.25 -12.24
CA PRO A 144 7.53 12.06 -11.49
C PRO A 144 7.80 11.46 -10.10
N LYS A 145 7.34 12.16 -9.08
CA LYS A 145 7.40 11.77 -7.67
C LYS A 145 6.01 11.84 -7.06
N THR A 146 5.61 10.81 -6.35
CA THR A 146 4.25 10.69 -5.82
C THR A 146 4.25 10.77 -4.30
N LEU A 147 3.35 11.58 -3.74
CA LEU A 147 3.01 11.55 -2.32
C LEU A 147 1.82 10.61 -2.12
N LEU A 148 2.05 9.51 -1.40
CA LEU A 148 1.03 8.54 -1.03
C LEU A 148 0.53 8.87 0.38
N ALA A 149 -0.64 9.50 0.45
CA ALA A 149 -1.33 9.85 1.69
C ALA A 149 -2.55 8.94 1.98
N VAL A 150 -2.89 8.04 1.05
CA VAL A 150 -3.99 7.09 1.20
C VAL A 150 -3.47 5.74 1.68
N PRO A 151 -4.21 5.05 2.57
CA PRO A 151 -3.74 3.79 3.14
C PRO A 151 -3.57 2.67 2.11
N LEU A 152 -2.57 1.79 2.34
CA LEU A 152 -2.32 0.62 1.49
C LEU A 152 -3.37 -0.51 1.64
N PHE A 153 -4.19 -0.46 2.68
CA PHE A 153 -5.31 -1.40 2.81
C PHE A 153 -6.54 -0.97 1.99
N HIS A 154 -6.43 0.11 1.20
CA HIS A 154 -7.39 0.51 0.17
C HIS A 154 -6.82 0.33 -1.22
N ILE A 155 -7.69 -0.05 -2.17
CA ILE A 155 -7.32 -0.26 -3.58
C ILE A 155 -6.65 0.98 -4.21
N SER A 156 -7.14 2.17 -3.88
CA SER A 156 -6.60 3.45 -4.36
C SER A 156 -5.15 3.69 -3.89
N GLY A 157 -4.82 3.32 -2.66
CA GLY A 157 -3.45 3.40 -2.14
C GLY A 157 -2.56 2.30 -2.73
N LEU A 158 -3.01 1.05 -2.65
CA LEU A 158 -2.18 -0.09 -3.05
C LEU A 158 -2.00 -0.20 -4.57
N LEU A 159 -3.10 -0.33 -5.32
CA LEU A 159 -3.00 -0.58 -6.77
C LEU A 159 -2.76 0.70 -7.56
N SER A 160 -3.59 1.74 -7.32
CA SER A 160 -3.56 2.94 -8.15
C SER A 160 -2.39 3.88 -7.84
N GLN A 161 -1.70 3.71 -6.72
CA GLN A 161 -0.54 4.54 -6.36
C GLN A 161 0.71 3.70 -6.07
N ALA A 162 0.71 2.85 -5.04
CA ALA A 162 1.95 2.16 -4.64
C ALA A 162 2.45 1.24 -5.76
N LEU A 163 1.66 0.30 -6.25
CA LEU A 163 2.11 -0.67 -7.25
C LEU A 163 2.36 -0.04 -8.62
N ILE A 164 1.58 0.96 -9.04
CA ILE A 164 1.83 1.65 -10.32
C ILE A 164 3.14 2.44 -10.29
N ASN A 165 3.46 3.10 -9.18
CA ASN A 165 4.73 3.82 -9.04
C ASN A 165 5.93 2.86 -9.00
N LEU A 166 5.80 1.74 -8.28
CA LEU A 166 6.84 0.69 -8.28
C LEU A 166 7.06 0.10 -9.68
N ARG A 167 5.97 -0.16 -10.43
CA ARG A 167 6.04 -0.66 -11.81
C ARG A 167 6.81 0.29 -12.74
N HIS A 168 6.67 1.58 -12.54
CA HIS A 168 7.35 2.61 -13.35
C HIS A 168 8.68 3.09 -12.75
N GLY A 169 9.15 2.51 -11.66
CA GLY A 169 10.40 2.93 -10.99
C GLY A 169 10.36 4.36 -10.49
N ARG A 170 9.19 4.89 -10.12
CA ARG A 170 9.01 6.26 -9.66
C ARG A 170 9.25 6.37 -8.16
N ALA A 171 9.73 7.53 -7.72
CA ALA A 171 9.84 7.82 -6.29
C ALA A 171 8.47 7.92 -5.64
N LEU A 172 8.32 7.27 -4.47
CA LEU A 172 7.10 7.24 -3.69
C LEU A 172 7.42 7.69 -2.27
N PHE A 173 6.82 8.79 -1.85
CA PHE A 173 6.87 9.28 -0.47
C PHE A 173 5.61 8.85 0.24
N MET A 174 5.74 8.16 1.36
CA MET A 174 4.59 7.61 2.09
C MET A 174 4.39 8.35 3.41
N MET A 175 3.16 8.81 3.65
CA MET A 175 2.75 9.36 4.94
C MET A 175 2.07 8.28 5.76
N TYR A 176 2.43 8.20 7.05
CA TYR A 176 1.74 7.29 7.98
C TYR A 176 0.30 7.73 8.23
N LYS A 177 0.09 9.03 8.38
CA LYS A 177 -1.21 9.68 8.59
C LYS A 177 -1.21 11.01 7.87
N TRP A 178 -2.36 11.43 7.36
CA TRP A 178 -2.50 12.73 6.76
C TRP A 178 -2.25 13.84 7.79
N ASP A 179 -1.34 14.73 7.45
CA ASP A 179 -0.99 15.95 8.13
C ASP A 179 -0.65 17.00 7.07
N ILE A 180 -1.35 18.14 7.11
CA ILE A 180 -1.26 19.15 6.05
C ILE A 180 0.11 19.80 6.00
N ASP A 181 0.69 20.12 7.15
CA ASP A 181 1.98 20.83 7.23
C ASP A 181 3.11 19.91 6.76
N GLU A 182 3.07 18.64 7.16
CA GLU A 182 4.00 17.62 6.69
C GLU A 182 3.83 17.34 5.19
N ALA A 183 2.61 17.32 4.67
CA ALA A 183 2.36 17.16 3.24
C ALA A 183 2.96 18.29 2.43
N ILE A 184 2.75 19.55 2.84
CA ILE A 184 3.33 20.72 2.20
C ILE A 184 4.85 20.67 2.24
N ARG A 185 5.43 20.33 3.40
CA ARG A 185 6.88 20.17 3.55
C ARG A 185 7.43 19.14 2.57
N ILE A 186 6.84 17.94 2.50
CA ILE A 186 7.28 16.87 1.58
C ILE A 186 7.13 17.31 0.12
N ILE A 187 6.00 17.94 -0.23
CA ILE A 187 5.77 18.43 -1.61
C ILE A 187 6.84 19.40 -2.04
N ARG A 188 7.17 20.36 -1.17
CA ARG A 188 8.17 21.39 -1.45
C ARG A 188 9.60 20.84 -1.48
N ASP A 189 10.02 20.16 -0.41
CA ASP A 189 11.40 19.73 -0.21
C ASP A 189 11.80 18.64 -1.21
N GLU A 190 10.89 17.72 -1.48
CA GLU A 190 11.12 16.59 -2.38
C GLU A 190 10.68 16.85 -3.83
N LYS A 191 10.08 18.01 -4.09
CA LYS A 191 9.53 18.38 -5.41
C LYS A 191 8.55 17.33 -5.93
N VAL A 192 7.57 16.97 -5.11
CA VAL A 192 6.50 16.04 -5.48
C VAL A 192 5.67 16.62 -6.62
N THR A 193 5.40 15.82 -7.64
CA THR A 193 4.66 16.24 -8.83
C THR A 193 3.30 15.58 -8.96
N VAL A 194 3.04 14.54 -8.17
CA VAL A 194 1.78 13.79 -8.21
C VAL A 194 1.25 13.58 -6.79
N LEU A 195 0.04 14.03 -6.56
CA LEU A 195 -0.72 13.75 -5.34
C LEU A 195 -2.09 13.20 -5.72
N MET A 196 -2.42 12.02 -5.20
CA MET A 196 -3.75 11.46 -5.27
C MET A 196 -4.22 11.22 -3.83
N GLY A 197 -5.28 11.91 -3.42
CA GLY A 197 -5.81 11.84 -2.07
C GLY A 197 -7.32 11.85 -2.03
N ALA A 198 -7.89 11.74 -0.83
CA ALA A 198 -9.31 12.00 -0.64
C ALA A 198 -9.62 13.48 -0.97
N PRO A 199 -10.82 13.79 -1.47
CA PRO A 199 -11.18 15.18 -1.81
C PRO A 199 -10.92 16.18 -0.68
N VAL A 200 -11.11 15.79 0.58
CA VAL A 200 -10.84 16.64 1.74
C VAL A 200 -9.37 17.02 1.85
N MET A 201 -8.45 16.10 1.58
CA MET A 201 -7.00 16.36 1.60
C MET A 201 -6.60 17.41 0.55
N LEU A 202 -7.15 17.29 -0.66
CA LEU A 202 -6.91 18.25 -1.74
C LEU A 202 -7.49 19.62 -1.42
N LEU A 203 -8.69 19.67 -0.82
CA LEU A 203 -9.31 20.91 -0.40
C LEU A 203 -8.55 21.61 0.73
N GLU A 204 -7.99 20.85 1.66
CA GLU A 204 -7.13 21.40 2.73
C GLU A 204 -5.86 22.01 2.15
N LEU A 205 -5.19 21.33 1.21
CA LEU A 205 -4.02 21.89 0.52
C LEU A 205 -4.35 23.19 -0.21
N LEU A 206 -5.41 23.19 -1.03
CA LEU A 206 -5.80 24.37 -1.81
C LEU A 206 -6.21 25.58 -0.96
N LYS A 207 -6.63 25.35 0.28
CA LYS A 207 -6.99 26.41 1.24
C LYS A 207 -5.84 26.87 2.12
N ASN A 208 -4.73 26.14 2.12
CA ASN A 208 -3.58 26.48 2.95
C ASN A 208 -2.75 27.57 2.27
N GLU A 209 -2.53 28.69 2.97
CA GLU A 209 -1.80 29.85 2.45
C GLU A 209 -0.35 29.49 2.04
N GLN A 210 0.26 28.51 2.69
CA GLN A 210 1.63 28.08 2.40
C GLN A 210 1.75 27.21 1.13
N PHE A 211 0.64 26.74 0.58
CA PHE A 211 0.66 25.86 -0.59
C PHE A 211 0.78 26.64 -1.91
N GLY A 212 0.43 27.92 -1.93
CA GLY A 212 0.45 28.80 -3.09
C GLY A 212 1.79 29.52 -3.35
N ASP A 213 2.73 29.44 -2.41
CA ASP A 213 4.07 30.03 -2.47
C ASP A 213 5.12 28.97 -2.93
#